data_72ca32b99486280f8a166c235fe3f514
#
_entry.id   72ca32b99486280f8a166c235fe3f514
#
_cell.length_a   1.000
_cell.length_b   1.000
_cell.length_c   1.000
_cell.angle_alpha   90.00
_cell.angle_beta   90.00
_cell.angle_gamma   90.00
#
_symmetry.space_group_name_H-M   'P 1'
#
loop_
_entity.id
_entity.type
_entity.pdbx_description
1 polymer ?
#
loop_
_entity_poly.entity_id
_entity_poly.type
_entity_poly.pdbx_seq_one_letter_code
_entity_poly.pdbx_strand_id
1 'polypeptide(L)'
;VVILTTAGGWGVVTSDAVTRDNDLTLMELPEELLAQIDEHLPPRWSRNNPVDCAGGETRDTIPTVMSLIAHHSDVHSVVYLGVGIQSNQAREMQTGQFYPDHGLERIVEYHQRQDRRFAEAAAQLSTETGKPILVATELAVADANNAGPAAVRESGRLCYATGDRAVAALGHMWRYARFQDRRRS
;
A
#
# COMPACT_ATOMS: atom_id res chain seq x y z
N VAL A 1 5.98 -1.90 12.11
CA VAL A 1 5.59 -1.78 10.69
C VAL A 1 4.28 -2.53 10.47
N VAL A 2 3.34 -1.94 9.77
CA VAL A 2 2.15 -2.65 9.25
C VAL A 2 2.24 -2.72 7.73
N ILE A 3 1.91 -3.89 7.17
CA ILE A 3 1.84 -4.12 5.74
C ILE A 3 0.37 -4.18 5.34
N LEU A 4 -0.04 -3.35 4.40
CA LEU A 4 -1.36 -3.39 3.76
C LEU A 4 -1.19 -3.90 2.33
N THR A 5 -1.94 -4.92 1.95
CA THR A 5 -1.79 -5.54 0.62
C THR A 5 -3.13 -5.93 -0.01
N THR A 6 -3.18 -5.89 -1.33
CA THR A 6 -4.25 -6.47 -2.15
C THR A 6 -3.85 -7.81 -2.76
N ALA A 7 -2.62 -8.27 -2.47
CA ALA A 7 -2.05 -9.51 -3.00
C ALA A 7 -1.24 -10.23 -1.90
N GLY A 8 -1.81 -11.27 -1.31
CA GLY A 8 -1.28 -11.96 -0.14
C GLY A 8 0.17 -12.45 -0.29
N GLY A 9 0.55 -12.97 -1.46
CA GLY A 9 1.92 -13.41 -1.72
C GLY A 9 2.97 -12.29 -1.56
N TRP A 10 2.66 -11.08 -1.99
CA TRP A 10 3.55 -9.92 -1.76
C TRP A 10 3.63 -9.55 -0.28
N GLY A 11 2.51 -9.69 0.45
CA GLY A 11 2.48 -9.50 1.89
C GLY A 11 3.46 -10.42 2.60
N VAL A 12 3.45 -11.71 2.27
CA VAL A 12 4.35 -12.72 2.87
C VAL A 12 5.82 -12.38 2.61
N VAL A 13 6.20 -12.15 1.36
CA VAL A 13 7.61 -11.82 1.01
C VAL A 13 8.07 -10.53 1.68
N THR A 14 7.17 -9.55 1.80
CA THR A 14 7.49 -8.28 2.47
C THR A 14 7.61 -8.47 3.99
N SER A 15 6.80 -9.32 4.61
CA SER A 15 6.93 -9.69 6.02
C SER A 15 8.27 -10.34 6.32
N ASP A 16 8.71 -11.25 5.44
CA ASP A 16 10.04 -11.87 5.55
C ASP A 16 11.16 -10.82 5.47
N ALA A 17 10.99 -9.78 4.65
CA ALA A 17 11.94 -8.70 4.57
C ALA A 17 11.99 -7.87 5.87
N VAL A 18 10.83 -7.57 6.48
CA VAL A 18 10.76 -6.88 7.78
C VAL A 18 11.43 -7.72 8.88
N THR A 19 11.15 -9.03 8.92
CA THR A 19 11.70 -9.94 9.93
C THR A 19 13.22 -10.07 9.82
N ARG A 20 13.79 -9.91 8.62
CA ARG A 20 15.24 -9.94 8.39
C ARG A 20 15.95 -8.64 8.74
N ASP A 21 15.24 -7.52 8.83
CA ASP A 21 15.83 -6.25 9.28
C ASP A 21 15.85 -6.20 10.81
N ASN A 22 17.04 -6.04 11.40
CA ASN A 22 17.20 -6.06 12.86
C ASN A 22 16.64 -4.82 13.58
N ASP A 23 16.29 -3.78 12.85
CA ASP A 23 15.80 -2.51 13.40
C ASP A 23 14.27 -2.33 13.21
N LEU A 24 13.63 -3.22 12.45
CA LEU A 24 12.20 -3.16 12.17
C LEU A 24 11.48 -4.34 12.82
N THR A 25 10.23 -4.11 13.21
CA THR A 25 9.37 -5.16 13.80
C THR A 25 8.02 -5.16 13.11
N LEU A 26 7.58 -6.34 12.69
CA LEU A 26 6.21 -6.53 12.22
C LEU A 26 5.28 -6.42 13.43
N MET A 27 4.38 -5.44 13.41
CA MET A 27 3.49 -5.15 14.53
C MET A 27 2.41 -6.24 14.65
N GLU A 28 2.20 -6.74 15.85
CA GLU A 28 0.97 -7.48 16.18
C GLU A 28 -0.18 -6.48 16.29
N LEU A 29 -1.27 -6.72 15.55
CA LEU A 29 -2.39 -5.78 15.52
C LEU A 29 -3.25 -5.91 16.78
N PRO A 30 -3.51 -4.80 17.50
CA PRO A 30 -4.40 -4.81 18.67
C PRO A 30 -5.83 -5.18 18.29
N GLU A 31 -6.56 -5.79 19.21
CA GLU A 31 -7.92 -6.27 18.95
C GLU A 31 -8.89 -5.14 18.56
N GLU A 32 -8.71 -3.94 19.12
CA GLU A 32 -9.51 -2.78 18.73
C GLU A 32 -9.29 -2.35 17.29
N LEU A 33 -8.06 -2.44 16.77
CA LEU A 33 -7.76 -2.17 15.37
C LEU A 33 -8.27 -3.29 14.47
N LEU A 34 -8.12 -4.55 14.89
CA LEU A 34 -8.68 -5.70 14.17
C LEU A 34 -10.20 -5.57 14.03
N ALA A 35 -10.91 -5.22 15.11
CA ALA A 35 -12.35 -5.04 15.09
C ALA A 35 -12.80 -3.92 14.14
N GLN A 36 -12.06 -2.81 14.10
CA GLN A 36 -12.34 -1.72 13.14
C GLN A 36 -12.12 -2.15 11.70
N ILE A 37 -11.07 -2.92 11.43
CA ILE A 37 -10.78 -3.42 10.08
C ILE A 37 -11.81 -4.47 9.65
N ASP A 38 -12.31 -5.32 10.56
CA ASP A 38 -13.35 -6.31 10.29
C ASP A 38 -14.63 -5.70 9.70
N GLU A 39 -14.95 -4.44 10.03
CA GLU A 39 -16.10 -3.73 9.47
C GLU A 39 -15.96 -3.43 7.96
N HIS A 40 -14.73 -3.46 7.44
CA HIS A 40 -14.41 -3.05 6.07
C HIS A 40 -13.88 -4.17 5.19
N LEU A 41 -13.39 -5.26 5.78
CA LEU A 41 -12.85 -6.41 5.05
C LEU A 41 -13.78 -7.63 5.10
N PRO A 42 -13.74 -8.50 4.09
CA PRO A 42 -14.56 -9.71 4.09
C PRO A 42 -14.15 -10.67 5.22
N PRO A 43 -15.07 -11.49 5.76
CA PRO A 43 -14.78 -12.41 6.88
C PRO A 43 -13.62 -13.39 6.66
N ARG A 44 -13.17 -13.54 5.40
CA ARG A 44 -12.06 -14.43 5.02
C ARG A 44 -10.68 -13.77 5.10
N TRP A 45 -10.58 -12.49 5.47
CA TRP A 45 -9.28 -11.87 5.64
C TRP A 45 -8.54 -12.45 6.84
N SER A 46 -7.22 -12.38 6.86
CA SER A 46 -6.37 -13.12 7.80
C SER A 46 -6.41 -12.65 9.26
N ARG A 47 -7.03 -11.51 9.56
CA ARG A 47 -7.06 -10.83 10.86
C ARG A 47 -5.68 -10.74 11.52
N ASN A 48 -4.66 -10.46 10.73
CA ASN A 48 -3.30 -10.25 11.22
C ASN A 48 -2.51 -9.29 10.30
N ASN A 49 -1.26 -9.05 10.62
CA ASN A 49 -0.31 -8.35 9.79
C ASN A 49 0.56 -9.38 9.01
N PRO A 50 0.55 -9.37 7.69
CA PRO A 50 -0.01 -8.36 6.77
C PRO A 50 -1.54 -8.28 6.77
N VAL A 51 -2.06 -7.06 6.64
CA VAL A 51 -3.48 -6.81 6.38
C VAL A 51 -3.72 -7.08 4.90
N ASP A 52 -4.19 -8.29 4.58
CA ASP A 52 -4.56 -8.68 3.22
C ASP A 52 -6.06 -8.44 3.00
N CYS A 53 -6.40 -7.58 2.04
CA CYS A 53 -7.79 -7.26 1.70
C CYS A 53 -8.58 -8.44 1.10
N ALA A 54 -7.89 -9.56 0.79
CA ALA A 54 -8.49 -10.83 0.36
C ALA A 54 -9.45 -10.72 -0.84
N GLY A 55 -9.20 -9.81 -1.77
CA GLY A 55 -10.05 -9.57 -2.94
C GLY A 55 -11.43 -9.02 -2.59
N GLY A 56 -11.56 -8.35 -1.45
CA GLY A 56 -12.80 -7.70 -1.00
C GLY A 56 -12.81 -6.19 -1.19
N GLU A 57 -11.90 -5.65 -2.02
CA GLU A 57 -11.76 -4.22 -2.21
C GLU A 57 -12.99 -3.64 -2.90
N THR A 58 -13.59 -2.66 -2.25
CA THR A 58 -14.55 -1.74 -2.84
C THR A 58 -13.86 -0.40 -3.09
N ARG A 59 -14.62 0.56 -3.62
CA ARG A 59 -14.12 1.90 -3.91
C ARG A 59 -13.35 2.53 -2.74
N ASP A 60 -13.80 2.34 -1.51
CA ASP A 60 -13.30 3.05 -0.33
C ASP A 60 -12.49 2.17 0.61
N THR A 61 -12.46 0.86 0.40
CA THR A 61 -11.82 -0.10 1.31
C THR A 61 -10.36 0.24 1.59
N ILE A 62 -9.53 0.40 0.55
CA ILE A 62 -8.10 0.66 0.73
C ILE A 62 -7.83 1.97 1.46
N PRO A 63 -8.40 3.13 1.06
CA PRO A 63 -8.20 4.37 1.80
C PRO A 63 -8.69 4.31 3.24
N THR A 64 -9.82 3.65 3.50
CA THR A 64 -10.39 3.54 4.86
C THR A 64 -9.51 2.67 5.75
N VAL A 65 -9.15 1.47 5.32
CA VAL A 65 -8.28 0.58 6.12
C VAL A 65 -6.90 1.20 6.31
N MET A 66 -6.33 1.84 5.29
CA MET A 66 -5.07 2.56 5.41
C MET A 66 -5.16 3.71 6.43
N SER A 67 -6.28 4.43 6.46
CA SER A 67 -6.52 5.50 7.42
C SER A 67 -6.61 4.97 8.85
N LEU A 68 -7.35 3.89 9.10
CA LEU A 68 -7.43 3.23 10.41
C LEU A 68 -6.04 2.83 10.91
N ILE A 69 -5.26 2.18 10.06
CA ILE A 69 -3.88 1.76 10.38
C ILE A 69 -2.99 2.98 10.66
N ALA A 70 -3.00 3.98 9.79
CA ALA A 70 -2.10 5.13 9.89
C ALA A 70 -2.37 6.00 11.13
N HIS A 71 -3.63 6.12 11.55
CA HIS A 71 -3.99 6.90 12.74
C HIS A 71 -3.79 6.14 14.05
N HIS A 72 -3.64 4.83 14.04
CA HIS A 72 -3.42 4.07 15.27
C HIS A 72 -2.10 4.47 15.94
N SER A 73 -2.11 4.74 17.26
CA SER A 73 -0.95 5.28 17.99
C SER A 73 0.31 4.42 17.90
N ASP A 74 0.15 3.10 17.93
CA ASP A 74 1.25 2.14 17.98
C ASP A 74 1.81 1.80 16.59
N VAL A 75 1.14 2.24 15.52
CA VAL A 75 1.66 2.11 14.17
C VAL A 75 2.66 3.22 13.88
N HIS A 76 3.91 2.86 13.59
CA HIS A 76 4.97 3.82 13.29
C HIS A 76 5.22 3.98 11.78
N SER A 77 4.86 2.99 10.98
CA SER A 77 5.03 3.04 9.52
C SER A 77 4.14 2.01 8.83
N VAL A 78 3.82 2.29 7.56
CA VAL A 78 3.02 1.41 6.71
C VAL A 78 3.78 1.11 5.41
N VAL A 79 3.73 -0.13 4.95
CA VAL A 79 4.12 -0.52 3.59
C VAL A 79 2.87 -0.93 2.85
N TYR A 80 2.48 -0.15 1.85
CA TYR A 80 1.32 -0.43 1.01
C TYR A 80 1.75 -1.09 -0.30
N LEU A 81 1.18 -2.27 -0.59
CA LEU A 81 1.47 -3.09 -1.75
C LEU A 81 0.25 -3.21 -2.66
N GLY A 82 0.47 -3.23 -3.96
CA GLY A 82 -0.58 -3.52 -4.93
C GLY A 82 -1.17 -2.30 -5.63
N VAL A 83 -0.60 -1.11 -5.45
CA VAL A 83 -1.00 0.06 -6.26
C VAL A 83 -0.72 -0.22 -7.74
N GLY A 84 -1.67 0.12 -8.61
CA GLY A 84 -1.54 -0.07 -10.05
C GLY A 84 -2.13 -1.37 -10.59
N ILE A 85 -2.56 -2.30 -9.75
CA ILE A 85 -3.18 -3.57 -10.18
C ILE A 85 -4.45 -3.32 -10.98
N GLN A 86 -5.31 -2.42 -10.54
CA GLN A 86 -6.55 -2.10 -11.25
C GLN A 86 -6.27 -1.43 -12.59
N SER A 87 -5.30 -0.55 -12.67
CA SER A 87 -4.84 0.05 -13.93
C SER A 87 -4.24 -0.97 -14.89
N ASN A 88 -3.55 -1.98 -14.38
CA ASN A 88 -3.07 -3.09 -15.20
C ASN A 88 -4.23 -3.92 -15.78
N GLN A 89 -5.23 -4.24 -14.96
CA GLN A 89 -6.47 -4.89 -15.42
C GLN A 89 -7.19 -4.04 -16.47
N ALA A 90 -7.27 -2.72 -16.26
CA ALA A 90 -7.83 -1.79 -17.22
C ALA A 90 -7.11 -1.85 -18.57
N ARG A 91 -5.77 -1.91 -18.56
CA ARG A 91 -4.96 -2.05 -19.77
C ARG A 91 -5.25 -3.37 -20.52
N GLU A 92 -5.39 -4.46 -19.79
CA GLU A 92 -5.76 -5.75 -20.37
C GLU A 92 -7.17 -5.70 -21.00
N MET A 93 -8.14 -5.06 -20.34
CA MET A 93 -9.47 -4.84 -20.90
C MET A 93 -9.44 -4.04 -22.21
N GLN A 94 -8.57 -3.02 -22.30
CA GLN A 94 -8.41 -2.20 -23.52
C GLN A 94 -7.89 -3.00 -24.72
N THR A 95 -7.19 -4.12 -24.51
CA THR A 95 -6.74 -5.00 -25.58
C THR A 95 -7.77 -6.05 -26.01
N GLY A 96 -8.90 -6.13 -25.26
CA GLY A 96 -9.97 -7.08 -25.54
C GLY A 96 -10.81 -6.70 -26.75
N GLN A 97 -11.39 -7.71 -27.42
CA GLN A 97 -12.18 -7.53 -28.66
C GLN A 97 -13.47 -6.69 -28.46
N PHE A 98 -13.95 -6.52 -27.24
CA PHE A 98 -15.18 -5.77 -26.93
C PHE A 98 -14.92 -4.33 -26.50
N TYR A 99 -13.68 -3.92 -26.36
CA TYR A 99 -13.35 -2.54 -26.03
C TYR A 99 -13.53 -1.64 -27.26
N PRO A 100 -14.10 -0.42 -27.12
CA PRO A 100 -14.58 0.26 -25.90
C PRO A 100 -16.03 -0.01 -25.51
N ASP A 101 -16.72 -0.89 -26.24
CA ASP A 101 -18.17 -1.14 -26.12
C ASP A 101 -18.58 -1.78 -24.78
N HIS A 102 -19.87 -2.03 -24.62
CA HIS A 102 -20.48 -2.68 -23.45
C HIS A 102 -20.13 -2.03 -22.10
N GLY A 103 -19.78 -0.74 -22.09
CA GLY A 103 -19.43 0.00 -20.89
C GLY A 103 -18.01 -0.23 -20.39
N LEU A 104 -17.17 -0.93 -21.17
CA LEU A 104 -15.77 -1.22 -20.78
C LEU A 104 -14.92 0.05 -20.67
N GLU A 105 -15.13 1.06 -21.53
CA GLU A 105 -14.45 2.34 -21.41
C GLU A 105 -14.63 2.96 -20.02
N ARG A 106 -15.86 3.00 -19.51
CA ARG A 106 -16.17 3.53 -18.17
C ARG A 106 -15.54 2.70 -17.05
N ILE A 107 -15.46 1.36 -17.22
CA ILE A 107 -14.83 0.46 -16.25
C ILE A 107 -13.31 0.72 -16.23
N VAL A 108 -12.69 0.84 -17.40
CA VAL A 108 -11.25 1.17 -17.53
C VAL A 108 -10.92 2.48 -16.83
N GLU A 109 -11.66 3.54 -17.10
CA GLU A 109 -11.48 4.83 -16.44
C GLU A 109 -11.69 4.75 -14.92
N TYR A 110 -12.68 3.96 -14.47
CA TYR A 110 -12.91 3.74 -13.04
C TYR A 110 -11.69 3.11 -12.37
N HIS A 111 -11.13 2.03 -12.95
CA HIS A 111 -9.96 1.34 -12.40
C HIS A 111 -8.72 2.24 -12.33
N GLN A 112 -8.47 3.06 -13.36
CA GLN A 112 -7.37 4.00 -13.38
C GLN A 112 -7.53 5.09 -12.31
N ARG A 113 -8.74 5.62 -12.15
CA ARG A 113 -9.05 6.60 -11.10
C ARG A 113 -8.91 6.01 -9.70
N GLN A 114 -9.24 4.73 -9.50
CA GLN A 114 -9.10 4.08 -8.20
C GLN A 114 -7.63 3.94 -7.78
N ASP A 115 -6.77 3.47 -8.67
CA ASP A 115 -5.33 3.36 -8.35
C ASP A 115 -4.71 4.71 -8.04
N ARG A 116 -5.06 5.76 -8.81
CA ARG A 116 -4.65 7.13 -8.50
C ARG A 116 -5.10 7.56 -7.11
N ARG A 117 -6.36 7.32 -6.78
CA ARG A 117 -6.94 7.66 -5.48
C ARG A 117 -6.25 6.94 -4.33
N PHE A 118 -5.88 5.67 -4.49
CA PHE A 118 -5.15 4.91 -3.47
C PHE A 118 -3.75 5.47 -3.24
N ALA A 119 -3.06 5.84 -4.30
CA ALA A 119 -1.75 6.48 -4.23
C ALA A 119 -1.82 7.86 -3.54
N GLU A 120 -2.82 8.68 -3.89
CA GLU A 120 -3.05 9.98 -3.28
C GLU A 120 -3.40 9.85 -1.79
N ALA A 121 -4.23 8.87 -1.41
CA ALA A 121 -4.57 8.59 -0.01
C ALA A 121 -3.32 8.22 0.81
N ALA A 122 -2.44 7.38 0.28
CA ALA A 122 -1.17 7.04 0.94
C ALA A 122 -0.29 8.28 1.16
N ALA A 123 -0.19 9.16 0.17
CA ALA A 123 0.59 10.39 0.26
C ALA A 123 -0.01 11.38 1.27
N GLN A 124 -1.33 11.56 1.24
CA GLN A 124 -2.05 12.44 2.15
C GLN A 124 -1.92 11.96 3.60
N LEU A 125 -2.23 10.70 3.88
CA LEU A 125 -2.16 10.11 5.22
C LEU A 125 -0.74 10.17 5.80
N SER A 126 0.28 9.92 4.96
CA SER A 126 1.67 10.06 5.41
C SER A 126 2.02 11.50 5.80
N THR A 127 1.47 12.50 5.11
CA THR A 127 1.67 13.92 5.45
C THR A 127 0.88 14.29 6.71
N GLU A 128 -0.35 13.85 6.82
CA GLU A 128 -1.27 14.13 7.92
C GLU A 128 -0.78 13.55 9.25
N THR A 129 -0.36 12.28 9.23
CA THR A 129 0.08 11.56 10.43
C THR A 129 1.56 11.76 10.76
N GLY A 130 2.35 12.29 9.84
CA GLY A 130 3.80 12.37 9.96
C GLY A 130 4.51 11.00 9.91
N LYS A 131 3.78 9.92 9.62
CA LYS A 131 4.31 8.55 9.57
C LYS A 131 4.73 8.17 8.15
N PRO A 132 5.83 7.44 7.95
CA PRO A 132 6.19 6.90 6.65
C PRO A 132 5.12 5.92 6.15
N ILE A 133 4.55 6.18 4.97
CA ILE A 133 3.73 5.24 4.21
C ILE A 133 4.44 5.03 2.88
N LEU A 134 5.11 3.89 2.73
CA LEU A 134 5.88 3.56 1.55
C LEU A 134 5.04 2.69 0.62
N VAL A 135 5.03 3.04 -0.65
CA VAL A 135 4.24 2.34 -1.67
C VAL A 135 5.15 1.51 -2.55
N ALA A 136 4.82 0.24 -2.77
CA ALA A 136 5.62 -0.66 -3.60
C ALA A 136 4.76 -1.49 -4.56
N THR A 137 5.25 -1.64 -5.78
CA THR A 137 4.67 -2.50 -6.83
C THR A 137 5.69 -2.73 -7.95
N GLU A 138 5.73 -3.92 -8.52
CA GLU A 138 6.55 -4.22 -9.71
C GLU A 138 6.13 -3.37 -10.92
N LEU A 139 4.89 -2.92 -10.96
CA LEU A 139 4.38 -2.04 -12.01
C LEU A 139 5.10 -0.68 -12.06
N ALA A 140 5.77 -0.28 -10.99
CA ALA A 140 6.63 0.91 -10.99
C ALA A 140 7.75 0.86 -12.05
N VAL A 141 8.18 -0.36 -12.41
CA VAL A 141 9.22 -0.62 -13.42
C VAL A 141 8.62 -1.20 -14.70
N ALA A 142 7.66 -2.12 -14.57
CA ALA A 142 7.08 -2.83 -15.72
C ALA A 142 6.18 -1.93 -16.58
N ASP A 143 5.54 -0.91 -15.99
CA ASP A 143 4.67 0.02 -16.72
C ASP A 143 4.79 1.44 -16.14
N ALA A 144 5.70 2.23 -16.70
CA ALA A 144 5.98 3.59 -16.25
C ALA A 144 4.76 4.54 -16.35
N ASN A 145 3.76 4.21 -17.19
CA ASN A 145 2.55 5.00 -17.40
C ASN A 145 1.36 4.52 -16.57
N ASN A 146 1.53 3.45 -15.79
CA ASN A 146 0.48 2.97 -14.91
C ASN A 146 0.02 4.06 -13.94
N ALA A 147 -1.31 4.26 -13.83
CA ALA A 147 -1.89 5.39 -13.09
C ALA A 147 -1.52 5.40 -11.60
N GLY A 148 -1.35 4.24 -10.97
CA GLY A 148 -0.97 4.12 -9.57
C GLY A 148 0.46 4.61 -9.30
N PRO A 149 1.51 3.96 -9.84
CA PRO A 149 2.88 4.42 -9.71
C PRO A 149 3.10 5.87 -10.19
N ALA A 150 2.40 6.30 -11.26
CA ALA A 150 2.47 7.68 -11.74
C ALA A 150 1.98 8.65 -10.65
N ALA A 151 0.82 8.40 -10.04
CA ALA A 151 0.28 9.25 -8.99
C ALA A 151 1.17 9.31 -7.73
N VAL A 152 1.83 8.19 -7.36
CA VAL A 152 2.84 8.21 -6.28
C VAL A 152 3.96 9.19 -6.61
N ARG A 153 4.51 9.13 -7.83
CA ARG A 153 5.59 10.05 -8.25
C ARG A 153 5.14 11.51 -8.35
N GLU A 154 3.93 11.75 -8.85
CA GLU A 154 3.32 13.08 -8.93
C GLU A 154 3.16 13.73 -7.54
N SER A 155 2.95 12.92 -6.49
CA SER A 155 2.92 13.39 -5.11
C SER A 155 4.30 13.72 -4.53
N GLY A 156 5.38 13.62 -5.33
CA GLY A 156 6.76 13.84 -4.90
C GLY A 156 7.36 12.69 -4.09
N ARG A 157 6.75 11.49 -4.12
CA ARG A 157 7.18 10.32 -3.36
C ARG A 157 7.76 9.24 -4.27
N LEU A 158 8.53 8.33 -3.70
CA LEU A 158 9.06 7.17 -4.40
C LEU A 158 8.02 6.04 -4.43
N CYS A 159 7.83 5.44 -5.59
CA CYS A 159 7.18 4.16 -5.74
C CYS A 159 8.26 3.09 -5.87
N TYR A 160 8.35 2.21 -4.89
CA TYR A 160 9.37 1.16 -4.85
C TYR A 160 8.97 0.01 -5.77
N ALA A 161 9.96 -0.59 -6.44
CA ALA A 161 9.70 -1.70 -7.36
C ALA A 161 9.25 -3.00 -6.65
N THR A 162 9.63 -3.16 -5.38
CA THR A 162 9.31 -4.35 -4.58
C THR A 162 9.17 -3.99 -3.10
N GLY A 163 8.45 -4.83 -2.34
CA GLY A 163 8.25 -4.64 -0.90
C GLY A 163 9.56 -4.66 -0.10
N ASP A 164 10.50 -5.54 -0.45
CA ASP A 164 11.81 -5.61 0.22
C ASP A 164 12.63 -4.32 0.03
N ARG A 165 12.55 -3.66 -1.13
CA ARG A 165 13.18 -2.35 -1.34
C ARG A 165 12.54 -1.25 -0.49
N ALA A 166 11.22 -1.28 -0.35
CA ALA A 166 10.53 -0.35 0.55
C ALA A 166 10.94 -0.58 2.01
N VAL A 167 11.01 -1.84 2.45
CA VAL A 167 11.47 -2.23 3.80
C VAL A 167 12.91 -1.78 4.04
N ALA A 168 13.83 -2.03 3.09
CA ALA A 168 15.21 -1.60 3.20
C ALA A 168 15.33 -0.06 3.34
N ALA A 169 14.54 0.70 2.55
CA ALA A 169 14.49 2.15 2.66
C ALA A 169 13.97 2.59 4.04
N LEU A 170 12.92 1.94 4.56
CA LEU A 170 12.38 2.23 5.89
C LEU A 170 13.42 1.97 7.00
N GLY A 171 14.16 0.86 6.94
CA GLY A 171 15.25 0.56 7.86
C GLY A 171 16.36 1.62 7.81
N HIS A 172 16.72 2.12 6.62
CA HIS A 172 17.67 3.23 6.50
C HIS A 172 17.14 4.52 7.10
N MET A 173 15.88 4.87 6.89
CA MET A 173 15.26 6.05 7.49
C MET A 173 15.26 5.96 9.02
N TRP A 174 14.95 4.81 9.58
CA TRP A 174 14.96 4.57 11.02
C TRP A 174 16.39 4.72 11.62
N ARG A 175 17.37 4.08 11.01
CA ARG A 175 18.78 4.19 11.45
C ARG A 175 19.28 5.63 11.38
N TYR A 176 18.91 6.37 10.35
CA TYR A 176 19.27 7.78 10.22
C TYR A 176 18.61 8.65 11.29
N ALA A 177 17.34 8.46 11.59
CA ALA A 177 16.64 9.17 12.66
C ALA A 177 17.31 8.94 14.02
N ARG A 178 17.60 7.68 14.37
CA ARG A 178 18.33 7.33 15.60
C ARG A 178 19.73 7.94 15.66
N PHE A 179 20.42 8.04 14.54
CA PHE A 179 21.72 8.70 14.49
C PHE A 179 21.61 10.19 14.80
N GLN A 180 20.60 10.87 14.24
CA GLN A 180 20.37 12.29 14.50
C GLN A 180 20.01 12.55 15.97
N ASP A 181 19.16 11.75 16.58
CA ASP A 181 18.76 11.90 17.98
C ASP A 181 19.95 11.79 18.93
N ARG A 182 20.86 10.82 18.67
CA ARG A 182 22.10 10.67 19.44
C ARG A 182 23.07 11.84 19.31
N ARG A 183 22.96 12.66 18.27
CA ARG A 183 23.82 13.87 18.09
C ARG A 183 23.21 15.11 18.73
N ARG A 184 21.92 15.07 19.09
CA ARG A 184 21.22 16.18 19.74
C ARG A 184 21.19 16.05 21.26
N SER A 185 21.38 14.84 21.79
CA SER A 185 21.56 14.52 23.21
C SER A 185 23.05 14.63 23.64
#